data_dc69160956ae8ea8e846865d7e33a805
#
_entry.id   dc69160956ae8ea8e846865d7e33a805
#
_cell.length_a   1.000
_cell.length_b   1.000
_cell.length_c   1.000
_cell.angle_alpha   90.00
_cell.angle_beta   90.00
_cell.angle_gamma   90.00
#
_symmetry.space_group_name_H-M   'P 1'
#
loop_
_entity.id
_entity.type
_entity.pdbx_description
1 polymer ?
#
loop_
_entity_poly.entity_id
_entity_poly.type
_entity_poly.pdbx_seq_one_letter_code
_entity_poly.pdbx_strand_id
1 'polypeptide(L)'
;MNKFSYLFLAAASIAMPASANNHLSTSFDRQLFGDKVLIFSPDDNMDSIAASLREIDAKLFGREMDADRYAVLFRPGDYKGAGLINVPFYVHVAGLGATPYEVQVSNIHTPPHLGEGNGTCTFWRSVENLSVIGPETYNEPETFKWAVSQAAPMRRVYSTRTLRTQWGEGWVSGGYAADCRFDAPAGSDHQQQWYYRNSILNKGRGDFREEKYNYCFQGVEFGPETDLSTYRNNWDEGGNVTILETTPVIAEKPFLCVGPDGRYKVFRPAFRKEAKGVSYSPGNPGEGEYLDLLESFEVIKQGAGSAEMNKALASGKNLLITPGMYTLDRPLHITRPGTVVLGLGWATLIPGENNQEGAIVIDDVDNVAVASLLFDAHYSSDTLLKVGNEKNNIDHSSSPILLSDLFFRIGGFRPNPVHVDHAVEINSNNVVGDHFWIWRADHGVRGSVGWDINTARNGLVVNGDNVTVYGLFNEHFQEYQTLWNGENGKMFFYQCETPYDSPTQAHYMSENGTRPGYAAYKVSDGVKNHFAAALGIYDVLVNEIKIENSIEVPDAEGVNVYHACNNSLSNGGKRGFGYVINGLGKSTYDTFRDNRVLINDYRREK
;
A
#
# COMPACT_ATOMS: atom_id res chain seq x y z
N MET A 1 7.25 -1.36 34.51
CA MET A 1 8.69 -1.00 34.32
C MET A 1 9.45 -2.29 34.14
N ASN A 2 9.59 -2.77 32.94
CA ASN A 2 10.52 -3.86 32.61
C ASN A 2 11.39 -3.36 31.45
N LYS A 3 12.68 -3.15 31.78
CA LYS A 3 13.71 -2.75 30.85
C LYS A 3 14.06 -3.95 29.98
N PHE A 4 13.79 -3.89 28.69
CA PHE A 4 14.40 -4.79 27.73
C PHE A 4 15.82 -4.30 27.42
N SER A 5 16.80 -5.05 27.93
CA SER A 5 18.21 -4.86 27.57
C SER A 5 18.48 -5.65 26.29
N TYR A 6 18.76 -4.96 25.21
CA TYR A 6 19.25 -5.57 23.99
C TYR A 6 20.74 -5.88 24.11
N LEU A 7 21.09 -7.17 24.07
CA LEU A 7 22.46 -7.63 23.91
C LEU A 7 22.88 -7.46 22.45
N PHE A 8 23.85 -6.59 22.19
CA PHE A 8 24.53 -6.52 20.91
C PHE A 8 25.50 -7.70 20.78
N LEU A 9 25.21 -8.66 19.91
CA LEU A 9 26.22 -9.56 19.38
C LEU A 9 26.94 -8.88 18.21
N ALA A 10 28.20 -8.55 18.40
CA ALA A 10 29.07 -8.12 17.33
C ALA A 10 29.32 -9.29 16.38
N ALA A 11 28.69 -9.29 15.22
CA ALA A 11 29.01 -10.24 14.16
C ALA A 11 30.34 -9.83 13.51
N ALA A 12 31.36 -10.66 13.66
CA ALA A 12 32.61 -10.54 12.91
C ALA A 12 32.31 -10.73 11.42
N SER A 13 32.63 -9.74 10.63
CA SER A 13 32.57 -9.82 9.17
C SER A 13 33.59 -10.82 8.64
N ILE A 14 33.15 -12.04 8.36
CA ILE A 14 33.89 -12.96 7.50
C ILE A 14 33.71 -12.44 6.07
N ALA A 15 34.77 -11.89 5.49
CA ALA A 15 34.80 -11.57 4.08
C ALA A 15 34.67 -12.89 3.29
N MET A 16 33.48 -13.17 2.78
CA MET A 16 33.30 -14.21 1.79
C MET A 16 33.95 -13.76 0.48
N PRO A 17 34.61 -14.67 -0.26
CA PRO A 17 35.12 -14.34 -1.57
C PRO A 17 33.96 -13.90 -2.46
N ALA A 18 34.16 -12.86 -3.27
CA ALA A 18 33.21 -12.44 -4.28
C ALA A 18 32.89 -13.64 -5.18
N SER A 19 31.79 -14.33 -4.93
CA SER A 19 31.26 -15.33 -5.82
C SER A 19 30.93 -14.61 -7.13
N ALA A 20 31.45 -15.10 -8.24
CA ALA A 20 31.05 -14.64 -9.56
C ALA A 20 29.52 -14.79 -9.63
N ASN A 21 28.82 -13.66 -9.61
CA ASN A 21 27.36 -13.62 -9.73
C ASN A 21 26.98 -14.24 -11.08
N ASN A 22 26.67 -15.52 -11.10
CA ASN A 22 25.99 -16.17 -12.22
C ASN A 22 24.53 -15.67 -12.24
N HIS A 23 24.34 -14.40 -12.56
CA HIS A 23 23.01 -13.88 -12.82
C HIS A 23 22.46 -14.53 -14.09
N LEU A 24 21.33 -15.20 -13.95
CA LEU A 24 20.67 -15.92 -15.04
C LEU A 24 20.05 -14.97 -16.08
N SER A 25 19.86 -13.68 -15.73
CA SER A 25 19.43 -12.63 -16.66
C SER A 25 20.38 -12.50 -17.86
N THR A 26 19.83 -12.33 -19.03
CA THR A 26 20.63 -12.11 -20.25
C THR A 26 21.48 -10.84 -20.15
N SER A 27 22.53 -10.73 -20.98
CA SER A 27 23.33 -9.51 -21.04
C SER A 27 22.50 -8.29 -21.47
N PHE A 28 21.50 -8.49 -22.33
CA PHE A 28 20.56 -7.46 -22.73
C PHE A 28 19.70 -7.00 -21.55
N ASP A 29 19.14 -7.93 -20.76
CA ASP A 29 18.31 -7.60 -19.59
C ASP A 29 19.10 -6.78 -18.56
N ARG A 30 20.34 -7.18 -18.26
CA ARG A 30 21.22 -6.43 -17.35
C ARG A 30 21.57 -5.05 -17.89
N GLN A 31 21.85 -4.94 -19.18
CA GLN A 31 22.11 -3.64 -19.81
C GLN A 31 20.88 -2.73 -19.72
N LEU A 32 19.70 -3.27 -19.93
CA LEU A 32 18.43 -2.52 -19.95
C LEU A 32 18.00 -2.10 -18.54
N PHE A 33 17.94 -3.05 -17.60
CA PHE A 33 17.31 -2.85 -16.29
C PHE A 33 18.31 -2.67 -15.13
N GLY A 34 19.59 -3.00 -15.31
CA GLY A 34 20.58 -3.02 -14.23
C GLY A 34 20.60 -4.31 -13.43
N ASP A 35 21.56 -4.42 -12.49
CA ASP A 35 21.87 -5.67 -11.77
C ASP A 35 20.87 -6.01 -10.65
N LYS A 36 19.99 -5.09 -10.26
CA LYS A 36 18.98 -5.29 -9.23
C LYS A 36 17.66 -5.83 -9.78
N VAL A 37 17.57 -6.06 -11.09
CA VAL A 37 16.45 -6.71 -11.77
C VAL A 37 16.90 -8.09 -12.23
N LEU A 38 16.43 -9.12 -11.54
CA LEU A 38 16.68 -10.51 -11.92
C LEU A 38 15.54 -10.99 -12.80
N ILE A 39 15.85 -11.46 -14.01
CA ILE A 39 14.86 -11.98 -14.95
C ILE A 39 15.19 -13.43 -15.24
N PHE A 40 14.28 -14.33 -14.86
CA PHE A 40 14.40 -15.76 -15.06
C PHE A 40 13.62 -16.22 -16.29
N SER A 41 14.22 -17.21 -16.99
CA SER A 41 13.63 -17.92 -18.11
C SER A 41 13.24 -19.35 -17.69
N PRO A 42 12.18 -19.95 -18.27
CA PRO A 42 11.84 -21.35 -17.98
C PRO A 42 12.94 -22.34 -18.41
N ASP A 43 13.87 -21.92 -19.26
CA ASP A 43 15.02 -22.71 -19.69
C ASP A 43 16.19 -22.64 -18.69
N ASP A 44 16.13 -21.76 -17.69
CA ASP A 44 17.15 -21.65 -16.65
C ASP A 44 17.13 -22.87 -15.72
N ASN A 45 18.28 -23.18 -15.15
CA ASN A 45 18.37 -24.26 -14.16
C ASN A 45 17.62 -23.87 -12.88
N MET A 46 16.64 -24.68 -12.46
CA MET A 46 15.77 -24.40 -11.32
C MET A 46 16.53 -24.31 -9.98
N ASP A 47 17.60 -25.10 -9.79
CA ASP A 47 18.43 -25.02 -8.59
C ASP A 47 19.20 -23.69 -8.54
N SER A 48 19.61 -23.17 -9.69
CA SER A 48 20.27 -21.86 -9.80
C SER A 48 19.30 -20.72 -9.52
N ILE A 49 18.05 -20.80 -10.00
CA ILE A 49 16.98 -19.86 -9.64
C ILE A 49 16.76 -19.89 -8.12
N ALA A 50 16.56 -21.08 -7.55
CA ALA A 50 16.37 -21.25 -6.11
C ALA A 50 17.55 -20.72 -5.29
N ALA A 51 18.78 -20.88 -5.76
CA ALA A 51 19.97 -20.33 -5.09
C ALA A 51 19.97 -18.81 -5.08
N SER A 52 19.67 -18.18 -6.22
CA SER A 52 19.56 -16.70 -6.34
C SER A 52 18.48 -16.13 -5.43
N LEU A 53 17.32 -16.79 -5.35
CA LEU A 53 16.22 -16.39 -4.46
C LEU A 53 16.61 -16.47 -2.98
N ARG A 54 17.30 -17.56 -2.58
CA ARG A 54 17.81 -17.69 -1.20
C ARG A 54 18.89 -16.66 -0.85
N GLU A 55 19.72 -16.25 -1.81
CA GLU A 55 20.73 -15.22 -1.59
C GLU A 55 20.05 -13.86 -1.30
N ILE A 56 19.02 -13.48 -2.05
CA ILE A 56 18.25 -12.26 -1.81
C ILE A 56 17.54 -12.32 -0.46
N ASP A 57 16.90 -13.46 -0.15
CA ASP A 57 16.22 -13.66 1.14
C ASP A 57 17.21 -13.49 2.30
N ALA A 58 18.33 -14.20 2.29
CA ALA A 58 19.36 -14.09 3.32
C ALA A 58 19.92 -12.67 3.48
N LYS A 59 20.00 -11.92 2.37
CA LYS A 59 20.50 -10.55 2.37
C LYS A 59 19.52 -9.57 3.00
N LEU A 60 18.22 -9.71 2.73
CA LEU A 60 17.19 -8.70 3.07
C LEU A 60 16.23 -9.14 4.19
N PHE A 61 16.31 -10.38 4.66
CA PHE A 61 15.50 -10.83 5.80
C PHE A 61 15.74 -9.96 7.03
N GLY A 62 14.69 -9.40 7.60
CA GLY A 62 14.76 -8.51 8.76
C GLY A 62 15.39 -7.14 8.49
N ARG A 63 15.63 -6.77 7.23
CA ARG A 63 16.27 -5.50 6.84
C ARG A 63 15.26 -4.41 6.52
N GLU A 64 14.49 -4.01 7.49
CA GLU A 64 13.42 -3.03 7.32
C GLU A 64 13.90 -1.66 6.83
N MET A 65 15.06 -1.18 7.30
CA MET A 65 15.66 0.10 6.92
C MET A 65 16.93 -0.12 6.09
N ASP A 66 16.80 -0.74 4.91
CA ASP A 66 17.93 -1.04 4.02
C ASP A 66 17.84 -0.23 2.71
N ALA A 67 18.99 -0.02 2.09
CA ALA A 67 19.11 0.65 0.79
C ALA A 67 18.96 -0.31 -0.40
N ASP A 68 19.15 -1.61 -0.21
CA ASP A 68 19.03 -2.59 -1.27
C ASP A 68 17.57 -2.90 -1.63
N ARG A 69 17.33 -3.00 -2.93
CA ARG A 69 16.02 -3.25 -3.52
C ARG A 69 16.17 -4.17 -4.71
N TYR A 70 15.20 -5.07 -4.92
CA TYR A 70 15.24 -6.02 -6.03
C TYR A 70 13.88 -6.18 -6.70
N ALA A 71 13.91 -6.37 -8.03
CA ALA A 71 12.81 -6.95 -8.78
C ALA A 71 13.21 -8.36 -9.22
N VAL A 72 12.36 -9.33 -8.91
CA VAL A 72 12.50 -10.74 -9.31
C VAL A 72 11.39 -11.04 -10.31
N LEU A 73 11.74 -11.16 -11.56
CA LEU A 73 10.81 -11.23 -12.67
C LEU A 73 10.92 -12.58 -13.38
N PHE A 74 9.78 -13.17 -13.72
CA PHE A 74 9.70 -14.46 -14.38
C PHE A 74 9.08 -14.31 -15.78
N ARG A 75 9.78 -14.69 -16.84
CA ARG A 75 9.21 -14.81 -18.18
C ARG A 75 8.10 -15.87 -18.20
N PRO A 76 7.16 -15.83 -19.16
CA PRO A 76 6.15 -16.89 -19.28
C PRO A 76 6.78 -18.29 -19.21
N GLY A 77 6.27 -19.15 -18.30
CA GLY A 77 6.80 -20.50 -18.09
C GLY A 77 6.48 -21.11 -16.73
N ASP A 78 6.98 -22.32 -16.53
CA ASP A 78 6.81 -23.10 -15.29
C ASP A 78 8.10 -23.11 -14.46
N TYR A 79 8.01 -22.58 -13.24
CA TYR A 79 9.11 -22.46 -12.27
C TYR A 79 8.85 -23.23 -10.98
N LYS A 80 7.89 -24.16 -10.99
CA LYS A 80 7.56 -24.95 -9.79
C LYS A 80 8.75 -25.73 -9.25
N GLY A 81 9.69 -26.10 -10.12
CA GLY A 81 10.95 -26.76 -9.75
C GLY A 81 11.90 -25.93 -8.89
N ALA A 82 11.79 -24.61 -8.90
CA ALA A 82 12.58 -23.72 -8.04
C ALA A 82 12.13 -23.75 -6.56
N GLY A 83 10.97 -24.34 -6.28
CA GLY A 83 10.46 -24.54 -4.92
C GLY A 83 9.83 -23.27 -4.32
N LEU A 84 10.06 -23.10 -3.02
CA LEU A 84 9.50 -21.98 -2.25
C LEU A 84 10.25 -20.67 -2.52
N ILE A 85 9.49 -19.59 -2.74
CA ILE A 85 9.98 -18.22 -2.83
C ILE A 85 9.67 -17.49 -1.53
N ASN A 86 10.67 -17.13 -0.75
CA ASN A 86 10.52 -16.17 0.33
C ASN A 86 10.63 -14.75 -0.24
N VAL A 87 9.72 -13.85 0.18
CA VAL A 87 9.72 -12.46 -0.25
C VAL A 87 10.14 -11.58 0.94
N PRO A 88 11.41 -11.20 1.06
CA PRO A 88 11.90 -10.33 2.12
C PRO A 88 11.59 -8.84 1.84
N PHE A 89 12.09 -7.94 2.69
CA PHE A 89 11.94 -6.49 2.51
C PHE A 89 12.46 -6.02 1.15
N TYR A 90 11.77 -5.05 0.55
CA TYR A 90 12.11 -4.38 -0.71
C TYR A 90 12.29 -5.31 -1.92
N VAL A 91 11.59 -6.44 -1.90
CA VAL A 91 11.54 -7.36 -3.05
C VAL A 91 10.16 -7.34 -3.69
N HIS A 92 10.16 -7.12 -5.00
CA HIS A 92 9.00 -7.26 -5.87
C HIS A 92 9.14 -8.54 -6.70
N VAL A 93 8.21 -9.47 -6.56
CA VAL A 93 8.16 -10.72 -7.33
C VAL A 93 7.04 -10.63 -8.34
N ALA A 94 7.34 -10.76 -9.64
CA ALA A 94 6.32 -10.63 -10.67
C ALA A 94 6.51 -11.56 -11.87
N GLY A 95 5.38 -11.93 -12.47
CA GLY A 95 5.34 -12.59 -13.78
C GLY A 95 5.32 -11.56 -14.92
N LEU A 96 6.06 -11.85 -15.98
CA LEU A 96 6.10 -11.07 -17.21
C LEU A 96 5.14 -11.59 -18.28
N GLY A 97 4.14 -12.40 -17.92
CA GLY A 97 3.07 -12.81 -18.81
C GLY A 97 2.06 -11.68 -19.05
N ALA A 98 1.24 -11.81 -20.08
CA ALA A 98 0.08 -10.93 -20.28
C ALA A 98 -0.99 -11.17 -19.20
N THR A 99 -1.05 -12.41 -18.69
CA THR A 99 -1.95 -12.82 -17.61
C THR A 99 -1.20 -13.60 -16.54
N PRO A 100 -1.71 -13.70 -15.31
CA PRO A 100 -1.05 -14.47 -14.24
C PRO A 100 -0.94 -15.97 -14.57
N TYR A 101 -1.76 -16.50 -15.45
CA TYR A 101 -1.75 -17.93 -15.83
C TYR A 101 -0.49 -18.36 -16.59
N GLU A 102 0.23 -17.40 -17.17
CA GLU A 102 1.41 -17.68 -18.01
C GLU A 102 2.68 -17.93 -17.21
N VAL A 103 2.72 -17.55 -15.93
CA VAL A 103 3.87 -17.76 -15.04
C VAL A 103 3.43 -18.57 -13.84
N GLN A 104 4.02 -19.76 -13.63
CA GLN A 104 3.65 -20.67 -12.56
C GLN A 104 4.82 -20.88 -11.59
N VAL A 105 4.60 -20.57 -10.32
CA VAL A 105 5.55 -20.87 -9.22
C VAL A 105 4.93 -21.87 -8.26
N SER A 106 5.78 -22.57 -7.50
CA SER A 106 5.30 -23.57 -6.53
C SER A 106 4.63 -22.95 -5.32
N ASN A 107 5.32 -22.06 -4.62
CA ASN A 107 4.81 -21.44 -3.39
C ASN A 107 5.52 -20.13 -3.09
N ILE A 108 4.82 -19.25 -2.33
CA ILE A 108 5.35 -17.96 -1.89
C ILE A 108 5.07 -17.79 -0.40
N HIS A 109 6.08 -17.33 0.34
CA HIS A 109 5.97 -16.98 1.75
C HIS A 109 6.51 -15.57 2.05
N THR A 110 5.95 -14.96 3.08
CA THR A 110 6.44 -13.71 3.68
C THR A 110 6.81 -13.97 5.14
N PRO A 111 7.95 -14.61 5.43
CA PRO A 111 8.32 -14.96 6.79
C PRO A 111 8.51 -13.69 7.64
N PRO A 112 7.88 -13.62 8.84
CA PRO A 112 8.07 -12.50 9.75
C PRO A 112 9.45 -12.56 10.38
N HIS A 113 10.07 -11.40 10.61
CA HIS A 113 11.35 -11.28 11.28
C HIS A 113 11.23 -11.05 12.80
N LEU A 114 10.05 -10.63 13.25
CA LEU A 114 9.72 -10.53 14.67
C LEU A 114 9.33 -11.91 15.22
N GLY A 115 9.63 -12.16 16.48
CA GLY A 115 9.37 -13.45 17.11
C GLY A 115 7.89 -13.84 17.14
N GLU A 116 7.60 -15.12 17.42
CA GLU A 116 6.26 -15.67 17.65
C GLU A 116 5.29 -15.51 16.46
N GLY A 117 5.82 -15.45 15.23
CA GLY A 117 5.00 -15.27 14.04
C GLY A 117 4.45 -13.85 13.84
N ASN A 118 4.91 -12.89 14.61
CA ASN A 118 4.47 -11.51 14.53
C ASN A 118 4.87 -10.86 13.20
N GLY A 119 3.89 -10.56 12.37
CA GLY A 119 4.02 -9.94 11.05
C GLY A 119 3.65 -8.46 10.99
N THR A 120 3.51 -7.76 12.14
CA THR A 120 3.09 -6.34 12.18
C THR A 120 4.06 -5.39 11.48
N CYS A 121 5.32 -5.79 11.28
CA CYS A 121 6.31 -5.07 10.48
C CYS A 121 6.68 -5.84 9.19
N THR A 122 5.77 -6.67 8.65
CA THR A 122 6.01 -7.43 7.42
C THR A 122 5.48 -6.67 6.19
N PHE A 123 6.04 -5.50 5.91
CA PHE A 123 5.71 -4.62 4.80
C PHE A 123 6.89 -4.44 3.81
N TRP A 124 6.81 -3.52 2.87
CA TRP A 124 7.78 -3.24 1.80
C TRP A 124 8.10 -4.47 0.94
N ARG A 125 7.08 -5.19 0.49
CA ARG A 125 7.20 -6.35 -0.39
C ARG A 125 5.97 -6.48 -1.28
N SER A 126 6.10 -7.10 -2.44
CA SER A 126 4.98 -7.22 -3.38
C SER A 126 5.05 -8.47 -4.23
N VAL A 127 3.87 -8.96 -4.62
CA VAL A 127 3.71 -10.06 -5.56
C VAL A 127 2.69 -9.69 -6.63
N GLU A 128 3.02 -9.96 -7.90
CA GLU A 128 2.19 -9.51 -9.01
C GLU A 128 2.21 -10.47 -10.21
N ASN A 129 1.05 -10.60 -10.86
CA ASN A 129 0.87 -11.17 -12.20
C ASN A 129 1.49 -12.56 -12.40
N LEU A 130 1.26 -13.48 -11.45
CA LEU A 130 1.72 -14.86 -11.51
C LEU A 130 0.75 -15.83 -10.83
N SER A 131 0.95 -17.12 -11.07
CA SER A 131 0.18 -18.21 -10.45
C SER A 131 0.98 -18.93 -9.38
N VAL A 132 0.37 -19.13 -8.21
CA VAL A 132 0.90 -19.98 -7.12
C VAL A 132 0.17 -21.32 -7.19
N ILE A 133 0.86 -22.34 -7.73
CA ILE A 133 0.25 -23.61 -8.09
C ILE A 133 0.70 -24.75 -7.16
N GLY A 134 -0.26 -25.44 -6.59
CA GLY A 134 -0.03 -26.62 -5.75
C GLY A 134 -1.31 -27.18 -5.15
N PRO A 135 -1.19 -28.16 -4.23
CA PRO A 135 -2.35 -28.79 -3.62
C PRO A 135 -3.09 -27.82 -2.69
N GLU A 136 -4.39 -27.97 -2.65
CA GLU A 136 -5.22 -27.40 -1.59
C GLU A 136 -4.90 -28.14 -0.28
N THR A 137 -4.42 -27.44 0.72
CA THR A 137 -4.05 -28.00 2.02
C THR A 137 -4.05 -26.94 3.10
N TYR A 138 -4.25 -27.38 4.34
CA TYR A 138 -4.05 -26.55 5.54
C TYR A 138 -2.72 -26.86 6.25
N ASN A 139 -1.89 -27.72 5.68
CA ASN A 139 -0.54 -27.96 6.18
C ASN A 139 0.29 -26.68 6.00
N GLU A 140 0.62 -26.07 7.10
CA GLU A 140 1.27 -24.75 7.18
C GLU A 140 2.46 -24.54 6.21
N PRO A 141 3.43 -25.45 6.09
CA PRO A 141 4.55 -25.28 5.16
C PRO A 141 4.15 -25.28 3.68
N GLU A 142 2.99 -25.84 3.36
CA GLU A 142 2.52 -26.00 1.98
C GLU A 142 1.50 -24.93 1.56
N THR A 143 1.01 -24.12 2.48
CA THR A 143 0.09 -23.03 2.17
C THR A 143 0.81 -21.86 1.52
N PHE A 144 0.11 -21.08 0.70
CA PHE A 144 0.58 -19.79 0.25
C PHE A 144 0.47 -18.79 1.41
N LYS A 145 1.59 -18.26 1.91
CA LYS A 145 1.59 -17.36 3.07
C LYS A 145 1.91 -15.93 2.67
N TRP A 146 0.87 -15.11 2.70
CA TRP A 146 0.98 -13.67 2.53
C TRP A 146 0.59 -12.96 3.82
N ALA A 147 1.38 -13.22 4.88
CA ALA A 147 1.19 -12.69 6.23
C ALA A 147 1.91 -11.35 6.36
N VAL A 148 1.23 -10.29 5.96
CA VAL A 148 1.82 -8.97 5.72
C VAL A 148 1.08 -7.87 6.46
N SER A 149 1.67 -6.68 6.44
CA SER A 149 1.10 -5.43 6.93
C SER A 149 1.17 -4.36 5.83
N GLN A 150 0.34 -3.37 5.91
CA GLN A 150 0.08 -2.18 5.08
C GLN A 150 0.69 -2.21 3.65
N ALA A 151 1.95 -1.84 3.49
CA ALA A 151 2.63 -1.70 2.20
C ALA A 151 3.13 -3.04 1.65
N ALA A 152 2.19 -3.92 1.31
CA ALA A 152 2.50 -5.22 0.74
C ALA A 152 1.41 -5.66 -0.27
N PRO A 153 1.33 -5.02 -1.44
CA PRO A 153 0.31 -5.33 -2.42
C PRO A 153 0.45 -6.74 -3.01
N MET A 154 -0.69 -7.41 -3.13
CA MET A 154 -0.87 -8.60 -3.94
C MET A 154 -1.79 -8.24 -5.11
N ARG A 155 -1.29 -8.29 -6.35
CA ARG A 155 -2.07 -7.92 -7.54
C ARG A 155 -2.01 -8.99 -8.62
N ARG A 156 -3.15 -9.27 -9.24
CA ARG A 156 -3.22 -10.19 -10.38
C ARG A 156 -2.56 -11.54 -10.06
N VAL A 157 -2.87 -12.11 -8.88
CA VAL A 157 -2.37 -13.42 -8.47
C VAL A 157 -3.47 -14.46 -8.64
N TYR A 158 -3.16 -15.56 -9.33
CA TYR A 158 -3.98 -16.76 -9.36
C TYR A 158 -3.42 -17.80 -8.38
N SER A 159 -4.24 -18.40 -7.54
CA SER A 159 -3.77 -19.44 -6.63
C SER A 159 -4.70 -20.64 -6.56
N THR A 160 -4.08 -21.83 -6.63
CA THR A 160 -4.72 -23.12 -6.29
C THR A 160 -4.31 -23.61 -4.89
N ARG A 161 -3.45 -22.84 -4.18
CA ARG A 161 -3.08 -23.13 -2.79
C ARG A 161 -3.93 -22.33 -1.83
N THR A 162 -4.21 -22.91 -0.67
CA THR A 162 -4.85 -22.20 0.44
C THR A 162 -4.03 -20.97 0.80
N LEU A 163 -4.65 -19.80 0.78
CA LEU A 163 -4.02 -18.56 1.22
C LEU A 163 -4.10 -18.45 2.74
N ARG A 164 -2.97 -18.16 3.37
CA ARG A 164 -2.86 -17.81 4.79
C ARG A 164 -2.29 -16.41 4.92
N THR A 165 -3.00 -15.55 5.62
CA THR A 165 -2.60 -14.15 5.84
C THR A 165 -1.98 -13.90 7.22
N GLN A 166 -1.60 -14.98 7.91
CA GLN A 166 -0.89 -14.96 9.20
C GLN A 166 0.11 -16.11 9.31
N TRP A 167 1.01 -16.02 10.30
CA TRP A 167 1.91 -17.07 10.72
C TRP A 167 1.51 -17.59 12.12
N GLY A 168 1.15 -18.88 12.23
CA GLY A 168 0.68 -19.45 13.48
C GLY A 168 -0.44 -18.58 14.08
N GLU A 169 -0.24 -18.14 15.33
CA GLU A 169 -1.16 -17.21 16.03
C GLU A 169 -0.59 -15.77 16.11
N GLY A 170 0.43 -15.44 15.30
CA GLY A 170 1.09 -14.14 15.33
C GLY A 170 0.19 -12.99 14.85
N TRP A 171 0.46 -11.80 15.34
CA TRP A 171 -0.23 -10.57 14.94
C TRP A 171 0.19 -10.15 13.53
N VAL A 172 -0.75 -9.58 12.78
CA VAL A 172 -0.55 -9.00 11.45
C VAL A 172 -1.45 -7.77 11.30
N SER A 173 -0.94 -6.72 10.66
CA SER A 173 -1.51 -5.38 10.78
C SER A 173 -2.12 -4.84 9.48
N GLY A 174 -2.76 -5.70 8.72
CA GLY A 174 -3.49 -5.30 7.53
C GLY A 174 -2.82 -5.69 6.22
N GLY A 175 -3.60 -5.78 5.17
CA GLY A 175 -3.12 -6.08 3.85
C GLY A 175 -4.12 -5.76 2.75
N TYR A 176 -3.67 -5.92 1.53
CA TYR A 176 -4.36 -5.54 0.32
C TYR A 176 -4.19 -6.60 -0.77
N ALA A 177 -5.31 -7.00 -1.37
CA ALA A 177 -5.31 -7.88 -2.54
C ALA A 177 -6.30 -7.35 -3.60
N ALA A 178 -5.82 -7.15 -4.83
CA ALA A 178 -6.66 -6.68 -5.93
C ALA A 178 -6.44 -7.48 -7.20
N ASP A 179 -7.53 -7.63 -7.95
CA ASP A 179 -7.51 -8.32 -9.24
C ASP A 179 -6.93 -9.75 -9.12
N CYS A 180 -7.21 -10.42 -7.99
CA CYS A 180 -6.71 -11.77 -7.68
C CYS A 180 -7.81 -12.83 -7.81
N ARG A 181 -7.41 -14.06 -8.15
CA ARG A 181 -8.31 -15.21 -8.19
C ARG A 181 -7.78 -16.34 -7.33
N PHE A 182 -8.59 -16.81 -6.41
CA PHE A 182 -8.29 -17.92 -5.53
C PHE A 182 -9.28 -19.06 -5.75
N ASP A 183 -8.79 -20.17 -6.30
CA ASP A 183 -9.58 -21.38 -6.49
C ASP A 183 -9.53 -22.31 -5.26
N ALA A 184 -8.55 -22.13 -4.37
CA ALA A 184 -8.45 -22.76 -3.06
C ALA A 184 -8.95 -21.81 -1.95
N PRO A 185 -9.11 -22.28 -0.69
CA PRO A 185 -9.57 -21.47 0.41
C PRO A 185 -8.74 -20.19 0.59
N ALA A 186 -9.42 -19.05 0.64
CA ALA A 186 -8.81 -17.75 0.85
C ALA A 186 -9.71 -16.87 1.74
N GLY A 187 -9.08 -16.05 2.57
CA GLY A 187 -9.74 -15.13 3.48
C GLY A 187 -8.75 -14.17 4.09
N SER A 188 -9.04 -13.66 5.26
CA SER A 188 -8.21 -12.69 5.96
C SER A 188 -7.63 -13.19 7.29
N ASP A 189 -7.86 -14.46 7.64
CA ASP A 189 -7.41 -15.09 8.89
C ASP A 189 -7.60 -14.15 10.11
N HIS A 190 -6.55 -13.94 10.90
CA HIS A 190 -6.54 -13.05 12.06
C HIS A 190 -5.89 -11.68 11.77
N GLN A 191 -5.92 -11.24 10.53
CA GLN A 191 -5.48 -9.89 10.18
C GLN A 191 -6.26 -8.85 11.00
N GLN A 192 -5.62 -7.78 11.40
CA GLN A 192 -6.30 -6.68 12.08
C GLN A 192 -7.30 -6.00 11.16
N GLN A 193 -6.96 -5.84 9.90
CA GLN A 193 -7.79 -5.36 8.81
C GLN A 193 -7.33 -5.97 7.49
N TRP A 194 -8.24 -6.09 6.52
CA TRP A 194 -7.90 -6.61 5.20
C TRP A 194 -8.85 -6.08 4.13
N TYR A 195 -8.31 -5.76 2.96
CA TYR A 195 -9.08 -5.29 1.84
C TYR A 195 -8.87 -6.15 0.59
N TYR A 196 -9.98 -6.71 0.09
CA TYR A 196 -10.04 -7.32 -1.24
C TYR A 196 -10.80 -6.42 -2.19
N ARG A 197 -10.19 -6.11 -3.34
CA ARG A 197 -10.82 -5.34 -4.40
C ARG A 197 -10.83 -6.13 -5.71
N ASN A 198 -11.98 -6.19 -6.40
CA ASN A 198 -12.13 -6.79 -7.73
C ASN A 198 -11.46 -8.17 -7.86
N SER A 199 -11.75 -9.07 -6.95
CA SER A 199 -11.15 -10.41 -6.89
C SER A 199 -12.21 -11.49 -7.00
N ILE A 200 -11.77 -12.73 -7.21
CA ILE A 200 -12.62 -13.93 -7.20
C ILE A 200 -12.17 -14.84 -6.07
N LEU A 201 -13.08 -15.15 -5.15
CA LEU A 201 -12.88 -16.09 -4.03
C LEU A 201 -13.79 -17.30 -4.27
N ASN A 202 -13.30 -18.35 -4.95
CA ASN A 202 -14.12 -19.53 -5.23
C ASN A 202 -14.46 -20.32 -3.97
N LYS A 203 -13.58 -20.30 -2.97
CA LYS A 203 -13.77 -20.88 -1.64
C LYS A 203 -13.42 -19.81 -0.60
N GLY A 204 -14.34 -18.89 -0.36
CA GLY A 204 -14.14 -17.89 0.68
C GLY A 204 -14.04 -18.56 2.05
N ARG A 205 -13.01 -18.24 2.81
CA ARG A 205 -12.79 -18.73 4.16
C ARG A 205 -13.20 -17.69 5.18
N GLY A 206 -14.29 -17.94 5.89
CA GLY A 206 -14.93 -17.02 6.82
C GLY A 206 -14.34 -17.03 8.24
N ASP A 207 -13.03 -17.12 8.40
CA ASP A 207 -12.37 -17.04 9.70
C ASP A 207 -12.20 -15.58 10.15
N PHE A 208 -13.30 -14.85 10.18
CA PHE A 208 -13.31 -13.49 10.74
C PHE A 208 -13.42 -13.59 12.25
N ARG A 209 -12.39 -13.23 12.97
CA ARG A 209 -12.51 -13.08 14.42
C ARG A 209 -13.44 -11.92 14.73
N GLU A 210 -14.53 -12.20 15.42
CA GLU A 210 -15.56 -11.24 15.81
C GLU A 210 -15.02 -10.04 16.60
N GLU A 211 -13.87 -10.21 17.22
CA GLU A 211 -13.32 -9.25 18.17
C GLU A 211 -12.53 -8.10 17.52
N LYS A 212 -12.22 -8.19 16.23
CA LYS A 212 -11.22 -7.28 15.60
C LYS A 212 -11.62 -7.08 14.15
N TYR A 213 -11.66 -6.05 13.76
CA TYR A 213 -11.20 -4.89 13.11
C TYR A 213 -12.09 -4.60 11.91
N ASN A 214 -11.58 -4.58 10.70
CA ASN A 214 -12.26 -4.05 9.54
C ASN A 214 -11.88 -4.90 8.31
N TYR A 215 -12.80 -5.73 7.83
CA TYR A 215 -12.62 -6.52 6.61
C TYR A 215 -13.54 -5.99 5.53
N CYS A 216 -12.97 -5.63 4.38
CA CYS A 216 -13.73 -5.10 3.28
C CYS A 216 -13.52 -5.91 2.00
N PHE A 217 -14.63 -6.25 1.36
CA PHE A 217 -14.68 -6.96 0.09
C PHE A 217 -15.46 -6.10 -0.90
N GLN A 218 -14.76 -5.45 -1.83
CA GLN A 218 -15.36 -4.57 -2.83
C GLN A 218 -15.22 -5.11 -4.24
N GLY A 219 -16.34 -5.26 -4.93
CA GLY A 219 -16.35 -5.82 -6.28
C GLY A 219 -15.84 -7.27 -6.31
N VAL A 220 -15.98 -8.02 -5.22
CA VAL A 220 -15.55 -9.42 -5.13
C VAL A 220 -16.64 -10.35 -5.63
N GLU A 221 -16.26 -11.31 -6.45
CA GLU A 221 -17.10 -12.45 -6.82
C GLU A 221 -16.83 -13.62 -5.88
N PHE A 222 -17.89 -14.14 -5.29
CA PHE A 222 -17.81 -15.31 -4.42
C PHE A 222 -18.29 -16.55 -5.18
N GLY A 223 -17.45 -17.59 -5.20
CA GLY A 223 -17.79 -18.86 -5.83
C GLY A 223 -18.78 -19.71 -5.03
N PRO A 224 -19.28 -20.80 -5.64
CA PRO A 224 -20.36 -21.61 -5.07
C PRO A 224 -19.97 -22.36 -3.79
N GLU A 225 -18.69 -22.49 -3.49
CA GLU A 225 -18.18 -23.13 -2.27
C GLU A 225 -17.97 -22.13 -1.11
N THR A 226 -18.29 -20.85 -1.33
CA THR A 226 -18.21 -19.81 -0.30
C THR A 226 -19.51 -19.76 0.51
N ASP A 227 -19.38 -19.82 1.83
CA ASP A 227 -20.53 -19.60 2.71
C ASP A 227 -20.87 -18.10 2.78
N LEU A 228 -21.88 -17.70 2.00
CA LEU A 228 -22.34 -16.31 1.95
C LEU A 228 -22.97 -15.82 3.26
N SER A 229 -23.27 -16.69 4.22
CA SER A 229 -23.74 -16.26 5.54
C SER A 229 -22.63 -15.56 6.34
N THR A 230 -21.36 -15.85 6.04
CA THR A 230 -20.19 -15.21 6.65
C THR A 230 -19.71 -13.98 5.86
N TYR A 231 -19.94 -13.95 4.53
CA TYR A 231 -19.56 -12.85 3.65
C TYR A 231 -20.74 -11.90 3.40
N ARG A 232 -21.15 -11.19 4.44
CA ARG A 232 -22.23 -10.20 4.39
C ARG A 232 -21.93 -9.03 5.30
N ASN A 233 -22.56 -7.91 5.05
CA ASN A 233 -22.53 -6.79 5.98
C ASN A 233 -23.11 -7.23 7.33
N ASN A 234 -22.37 -7.04 8.40
CA ASN A 234 -22.74 -7.51 9.74
C ASN A 234 -22.43 -6.50 10.87
N TRP A 235 -22.20 -5.24 10.53
CA TRP A 235 -21.87 -4.20 11.50
C TRP A 235 -23.01 -3.87 12.46
N ASP A 236 -24.25 -3.98 12.02
CA ASP A 236 -25.46 -3.85 12.86
C ASP A 236 -25.61 -4.98 13.89
N GLU A 237 -24.95 -6.09 13.68
CA GLU A 237 -24.87 -7.23 14.60
C GLU A 237 -23.59 -7.20 15.47
N GLY A 238 -22.80 -6.12 15.40
CA GLY A 238 -21.52 -6.02 16.10
C GLY A 238 -20.33 -6.64 15.37
N GLY A 239 -20.53 -7.05 14.11
CA GLY A 239 -19.48 -7.65 13.27
C GLY A 239 -18.52 -6.62 12.66
N ASN A 240 -17.76 -7.03 11.68
CA ASN A 240 -16.61 -6.27 11.12
C ASN A 240 -16.44 -6.44 9.61
N VAL A 241 -17.42 -7.07 8.93
CA VAL A 241 -17.37 -7.35 7.49
C VAL A 241 -18.15 -6.32 6.71
N THR A 242 -17.50 -5.71 5.73
CA THR A 242 -18.11 -4.80 4.76
C THR A 242 -18.09 -5.43 3.38
N ILE A 243 -19.24 -5.55 2.75
CA ILE A 243 -19.40 -6.00 1.36
C ILE A 243 -19.90 -4.82 0.53
N LEU A 244 -19.14 -4.46 -0.48
CA LEU A 244 -19.49 -3.44 -1.48
C LEU A 244 -19.58 -4.15 -2.84
N GLU A 245 -20.73 -4.07 -3.49
CA GLU A 245 -21.03 -4.91 -4.65
C GLU A 245 -20.10 -4.64 -5.84
N THR A 246 -19.79 -3.37 -6.08
CA THR A 246 -18.97 -2.92 -7.21
C THR A 246 -17.92 -1.92 -6.79
N THR A 247 -16.95 -1.71 -7.68
CA THR A 247 -15.97 -0.63 -7.61
C THR A 247 -16.39 0.46 -8.61
N PRO A 248 -16.78 1.66 -8.18
CA PRO A 248 -17.40 2.67 -9.05
C PRO A 248 -16.57 3.06 -10.26
N VAL A 249 -15.28 3.34 -10.08
CA VAL A 249 -14.34 3.69 -11.15
C VAL A 249 -12.94 3.21 -10.81
N ILE A 250 -12.34 2.37 -11.63
CA ILE A 250 -11.00 1.84 -11.38
C ILE A 250 -10.29 1.45 -12.69
N ALA A 251 -9.00 1.72 -12.78
CA ALA A 251 -8.08 1.02 -13.67
C ALA A 251 -7.11 0.20 -12.81
N GLU A 252 -6.77 -1.01 -13.26
CA GLU A 252 -5.72 -1.76 -12.60
C GLU A 252 -4.35 -1.09 -12.87
N LYS A 253 -3.40 -1.34 -11.99
CA LYS A 253 -2.05 -0.80 -12.08
C LYS A 253 -1.38 -1.22 -13.39
N PRO A 254 -0.68 -0.31 -14.13
CA PRO A 254 0.17 -0.70 -15.25
C PRO A 254 1.26 -1.68 -14.81
N PHE A 255 1.62 -2.64 -15.66
CA PHE A 255 2.62 -3.65 -15.34
C PHE A 255 3.52 -3.99 -16.53
N LEU A 256 4.78 -4.35 -16.24
CA LEU A 256 5.75 -4.81 -17.23
C LEU A 256 5.42 -6.24 -17.66
N CYS A 257 5.43 -6.50 -18.95
CA CYS A 257 5.19 -7.84 -19.52
C CYS A 257 5.99 -8.06 -20.81
N VAL A 258 6.02 -9.30 -21.27
CA VAL A 258 6.46 -9.66 -22.62
C VAL A 258 5.21 -9.67 -23.52
N GLY A 259 5.22 -8.82 -24.53
CA GLY A 259 4.11 -8.73 -25.48
C GLY A 259 4.03 -9.92 -26.43
N PRO A 260 2.95 -10.01 -27.23
CA PRO A 260 2.76 -11.08 -28.20
C PRO A 260 3.89 -11.17 -29.26
N ASP A 261 4.62 -10.09 -29.46
CA ASP A 261 5.77 -9.99 -30.37
C ASP A 261 7.10 -10.38 -29.71
N GLY A 262 7.08 -10.85 -28.46
CA GLY A 262 8.25 -11.24 -27.68
C GLY A 262 9.08 -10.08 -27.11
N ARG A 263 8.65 -8.82 -27.34
CA ARG A 263 9.32 -7.62 -26.81
C ARG A 263 8.76 -7.22 -25.45
N TYR A 264 9.55 -6.51 -24.66
CA TYR A 264 9.07 -5.90 -23.42
C TYR A 264 8.07 -4.79 -23.71
N LYS A 265 6.95 -4.86 -23.01
CA LYS A 265 5.87 -3.87 -23.04
C LYS A 265 5.49 -3.47 -21.61
N VAL A 266 4.89 -2.32 -21.47
CA VAL A 266 4.06 -2.02 -20.31
C VAL A 266 2.61 -2.13 -20.76
N PHE A 267 1.86 -3.04 -20.16
CA PHE A 267 0.41 -3.09 -20.36
C PHE A 267 -0.24 -2.05 -19.44
N ARG A 268 -1.05 -1.20 -20.02
CA ARG A 268 -1.83 -0.18 -19.33
C ARG A 268 -3.30 -0.56 -19.39
N PRO A 269 -3.90 -1.05 -18.28
CA PRO A 269 -5.31 -1.38 -18.24
C PRO A 269 -6.20 -0.14 -18.41
N ALA A 270 -7.33 -0.31 -19.08
CA ALA A 270 -8.34 0.73 -19.22
C ALA A 270 -9.16 0.91 -17.93
N PHE A 271 -9.75 2.09 -17.74
CA PHE A 271 -10.71 2.34 -16.67
C PHE A 271 -12.00 1.55 -16.87
N ARG A 272 -12.47 0.92 -15.81
CA ARG A 272 -13.76 0.22 -15.72
C ARG A 272 -14.68 0.97 -14.77
N LYS A 273 -15.97 0.94 -15.02
CA LYS A 273 -17.00 1.49 -14.13
C LYS A 273 -17.84 0.36 -13.56
N GLU A 274 -18.31 0.53 -12.32
CA GLU A 274 -19.09 -0.49 -11.59
C GLU A 274 -18.44 -1.89 -11.70
N ALA A 275 -17.12 -1.92 -11.54
CA ALA A 275 -16.31 -3.11 -11.80
C ALA A 275 -16.53 -4.18 -10.72
N LYS A 276 -16.57 -5.46 -11.16
CA LYS A 276 -16.66 -6.64 -10.31
C LYS A 276 -15.78 -7.75 -10.87
N GLY A 277 -15.24 -8.59 -9.99
CA GLY A 277 -14.32 -9.65 -10.37
C GLY A 277 -13.02 -9.16 -11.01
N VAL A 278 -12.20 -10.10 -11.46
CA VAL A 278 -10.88 -9.82 -12.06
C VAL A 278 -11.01 -9.17 -13.44
N SER A 279 -9.97 -8.44 -13.83
CA SER A 279 -9.91 -7.72 -15.11
C SER A 279 -9.48 -8.59 -16.29
N TYR A 280 -9.01 -9.79 -16.05
CA TYR A 280 -8.36 -10.69 -17.01
C TYR A 280 -9.06 -12.04 -17.11
N SER A 281 -8.76 -12.78 -18.18
CA SER A 281 -9.10 -14.20 -18.34
C SER A 281 -7.92 -14.94 -18.99
N PRO A 282 -7.92 -16.29 -19.06
CA PRO A 282 -6.83 -17.02 -19.69
C PRO A 282 -6.54 -16.51 -21.13
N GLY A 283 -5.30 -16.07 -21.34
CA GLY A 283 -4.82 -15.54 -22.62
C GLY A 283 -5.32 -14.12 -22.99
N ASN A 284 -6.07 -13.45 -22.10
CA ASN A 284 -6.56 -12.10 -22.32
C ASN A 284 -6.27 -11.21 -21.09
N PRO A 285 -5.40 -10.20 -21.18
CA PRO A 285 -5.05 -9.31 -20.08
C PRO A 285 -6.18 -8.37 -19.64
N GLY A 286 -7.28 -8.32 -20.37
CA GLY A 286 -8.37 -7.37 -20.23
C GLY A 286 -8.29 -6.22 -21.23
N GLU A 287 -9.19 -5.25 -21.08
CA GLU A 287 -9.16 -4.02 -21.87
C GLU A 287 -7.96 -3.15 -21.46
N GLY A 288 -7.27 -2.58 -22.44
CA GLY A 288 -6.09 -1.74 -22.22
C GLY A 288 -5.22 -1.63 -23.46
N GLU A 289 -4.01 -1.12 -23.28
CA GLU A 289 -3.06 -0.93 -24.36
C GLU A 289 -1.66 -1.45 -24.03
N TYR A 290 -0.93 -1.94 -25.02
CA TYR A 290 0.48 -2.29 -24.91
C TYR A 290 1.35 -1.12 -25.35
N LEU A 291 2.11 -0.55 -24.43
CA LEU A 291 3.11 0.47 -24.72
C LEU A 291 4.48 -0.22 -24.86
N ASP A 292 5.12 -0.05 -26.02
CA ASP A 292 6.45 -0.61 -26.26
C ASP A 292 7.47 0.01 -25.32
N LEU A 293 8.24 -0.82 -24.59
CA LEU A 293 9.16 -0.33 -23.59
C LEU A 293 10.27 0.55 -24.19
N LEU A 294 10.88 0.11 -25.27
CA LEU A 294 12.03 0.83 -25.85
C LEU A 294 11.61 2.09 -26.64
N GLU A 295 10.42 2.05 -27.23
CA GLU A 295 9.90 3.18 -28.02
C GLU A 295 9.25 4.25 -27.13
N SER A 296 8.53 3.84 -26.06
CA SER A 296 7.68 4.74 -25.27
C SER A 296 8.22 5.12 -23.91
N PHE A 297 9.22 4.40 -23.41
CA PHE A 297 9.78 4.63 -22.07
C PHE A 297 11.27 4.97 -22.10
N GLU A 298 11.69 5.72 -21.09
CA GLU A 298 13.07 5.76 -20.61
C GLU A 298 13.18 4.82 -19.40
N VAL A 299 14.15 3.90 -19.44
CA VAL A 299 14.42 2.98 -18.33
C VAL A 299 15.45 3.61 -17.40
N ILE A 300 14.99 4.08 -16.27
CA ILE A 300 15.78 4.80 -15.28
C ILE A 300 16.50 3.82 -14.37
N LYS A 301 17.83 3.89 -14.33
CA LYS A 301 18.67 3.03 -13.49
C LYS A 301 19.26 3.80 -12.32
N GLN A 302 19.62 3.07 -11.26
CA GLN A 302 20.25 3.66 -10.08
C GLN A 302 21.44 4.55 -10.47
N GLY A 303 21.45 5.76 -9.89
CA GLY A 303 22.44 6.81 -10.20
C GLY A 303 21.93 7.92 -11.13
N ALA A 304 20.79 7.70 -11.81
CA ALA A 304 20.10 8.75 -12.55
C ALA A 304 19.55 9.83 -11.60
N GLY A 305 19.59 11.08 -12.03
CA GLY A 305 19.06 12.22 -11.31
C GLY A 305 17.79 12.80 -11.94
N SER A 306 17.18 13.78 -11.26
CA SER A 306 15.96 14.44 -11.73
C SER A 306 16.13 15.11 -13.10
N ALA A 307 17.32 15.60 -13.46
CA ALA A 307 17.58 16.22 -14.76
C ALA A 307 17.39 15.24 -15.93
N GLU A 308 17.87 14.00 -15.79
CA GLU A 308 17.73 12.94 -16.79
C GLU A 308 16.26 12.53 -16.93
N MET A 309 15.59 12.28 -15.80
CA MET A 309 14.19 11.88 -15.76
C MET A 309 13.27 12.96 -16.35
N ASN A 310 13.46 14.22 -15.97
CA ASN A 310 12.68 15.34 -16.51
C ASN A 310 12.96 15.58 -18.00
N LYS A 311 14.20 15.35 -18.47
CA LYS A 311 14.52 15.41 -19.90
C LYS A 311 13.74 14.32 -20.69
N ALA A 312 13.64 13.11 -20.14
CA ALA A 312 12.86 12.04 -20.75
C ALA A 312 11.37 12.40 -20.80
N LEU A 313 10.79 12.86 -19.68
CA LEU A 313 9.41 13.33 -19.63
C LEU A 313 9.13 14.46 -20.64
N ALA A 314 10.00 15.47 -20.70
CA ALA A 314 9.87 16.59 -21.63
C ALA A 314 9.99 16.16 -23.10
N SER A 315 10.71 15.08 -23.39
CA SER A 315 10.79 14.50 -24.75
C SER A 315 9.61 13.64 -25.14
N GLY A 316 8.60 13.50 -24.25
CA GLY A 316 7.40 12.70 -24.48
C GLY A 316 7.53 11.22 -24.09
N LYS A 317 8.61 10.82 -23.42
CA LYS A 317 8.77 9.46 -22.88
C LYS A 317 8.01 9.29 -21.56
N ASN A 318 7.62 8.08 -21.30
CA ASN A 318 7.22 7.57 -19.98
C ASN A 318 8.47 7.16 -19.20
N LEU A 319 8.35 6.88 -17.90
CA LEU A 319 9.46 6.38 -17.10
C LEU A 319 9.18 4.98 -16.57
N LEU A 320 10.15 4.07 -16.71
CA LEU A 320 10.23 2.84 -15.94
C LEU A 320 11.41 2.96 -14.99
N ILE A 321 11.15 3.07 -13.69
CA ILE A 321 12.20 3.33 -12.69
C ILE A 321 12.57 2.00 -12.02
N THR A 322 13.81 1.56 -12.22
CA THR A 322 14.31 0.28 -11.71
C THR A 322 14.63 0.32 -10.20
N PRO A 323 14.84 -0.83 -9.54
CA PRO A 323 15.14 -0.87 -8.12
C PRO A 323 16.33 0.02 -7.73
N GLY A 324 16.11 0.95 -6.82
CA GLY A 324 17.13 1.88 -6.34
C GLY A 324 16.58 3.02 -5.50
N MET A 325 17.47 3.83 -4.96
CA MET A 325 17.12 5.07 -4.25
C MET A 325 17.61 6.26 -5.09
N TYR A 326 16.70 7.17 -5.41
CA TYR A 326 16.93 8.28 -6.34
C TYR A 326 16.73 9.61 -5.62
N THR A 327 17.83 10.34 -5.37
CA THR A 327 17.75 11.67 -4.79
C THR A 327 17.50 12.70 -5.90
N LEU A 328 16.45 13.48 -5.75
CA LEU A 328 15.94 14.42 -6.75
C LEU A 328 16.20 15.85 -6.31
N ASP A 329 17.06 16.57 -7.03
CA ASP A 329 17.38 18.00 -6.78
C ASP A 329 16.22 18.95 -7.14
N ARG A 330 15.24 18.46 -7.86
CA ARG A 330 13.94 19.08 -8.19
C ARG A 330 12.91 18.00 -8.44
N PRO A 331 11.58 18.29 -8.39
CA PRO A 331 10.57 17.29 -8.64
C PRO A 331 10.63 16.74 -10.07
N LEU A 332 10.11 15.54 -10.25
CA LEU A 332 9.70 15.07 -11.57
C LEU A 332 8.42 15.79 -11.96
N HIS A 333 8.46 16.52 -13.08
CA HIS A 333 7.37 17.35 -13.53
C HIS A 333 6.60 16.65 -14.66
N ILE A 334 5.39 16.24 -14.38
CA ILE A 334 4.51 15.53 -15.34
C ILE A 334 3.53 16.53 -15.91
N THR A 335 3.80 16.97 -17.14
CA THR A 335 3.06 18.04 -17.83
C THR A 335 2.27 17.53 -19.04
N ARG A 336 2.45 16.24 -19.42
CA ARG A 336 1.85 15.69 -20.62
C ARG A 336 0.75 14.67 -20.27
N PRO A 337 -0.44 14.80 -20.90
CA PRO A 337 -1.48 13.78 -20.77
C PRO A 337 -0.98 12.38 -21.20
N GLY A 338 -1.52 11.35 -20.59
CA GLY A 338 -1.19 9.97 -20.91
C GLY A 338 0.18 9.48 -20.41
N THR A 339 0.89 10.28 -19.62
CA THR A 339 2.20 9.88 -19.08
C THR A 339 2.06 8.75 -18.06
N VAL A 340 2.95 7.74 -18.18
CA VAL A 340 3.09 6.65 -17.21
C VAL A 340 4.44 6.75 -16.51
N VAL A 341 4.43 6.76 -15.18
CA VAL A 341 5.63 6.60 -14.34
C VAL A 341 5.44 5.32 -13.52
N LEU A 342 6.19 4.28 -13.84
CA LEU A 342 6.08 2.96 -13.23
C LEU A 342 7.38 2.60 -12.50
N GLY A 343 7.30 2.32 -11.21
CA GLY A 343 8.40 1.77 -10.43
C GLY A 343 8.48 0.24 -10.51
N LEU A 344 9.68 -0.31 -10.43
CA LEU A 344 9.95 -1.72 -10.21
C LEU A 344 10.74 -1.89 -8.91
N GLY A 345 10.48 -3.00 -8.20
CA GLY A 345 11.34 -3.41 -7.09
C GLY A 345 11.52 -2.34 -6.03
N TRP A 346 10.44 -1.66 -5.65
CA TRP A 346 10.46 -0.65 -4.60
C TRP A 346 11.35 0.57 -4.94
N ALA A 347 11.39 0.98 -6.20
CA ALA A 347 12.06 2.21 -6.62
C ALA A 347 11.65 3.37 -5.70
N THR A 348 12.64 4.04 -5.10
CA THR A 348 12.42 5.01 -4.04
C THR A 348 12.86 6.40 -4.49
N LEU A 349 11.95 7.36 -4.42
CA LEU A 349 12.20 8.76 -4.75
C LEU A 349 12.40 9.58 -3.48
N ILE A 350 13.45 10.38 -3.45
CA ILE A 350 13.86 11.15 -2.28
C ILE A 350 13.99 12.60 -2.70
N PRO A 351 13.15 13.53 -2.25
CA PRO A 351 13.42 14.95 -2.40
C PRO A 351 14.77 15.28 -1.81
N GLY A 352 15.66 15.96 -2.59
CA GLY A 352 16.98 16.36 -2.14
C GLY A 352 16.95 17.55 -1.19
N GLU A 353 18.09 17.88 -0.59
CA GLU A 353 18.21 18.89 0.48
C GLU A 353 17.63 20.27 0.11
N ASN A 354 17.72 20.66 -1.17
CA ASN A 354 17.23 21.96 -1.65
C ASN A 354 15.91 21.85 -2.43
N ASN A 355 15.30 20.67 -2.46
CA ASN A 355 14.05 20.43 -3.17
C ASN A 355 12.86 20.50 -2.21
N GLN A 356 12.27 21.68 -2.05
CA GLN A 356 11.11 21.90 -1.20
C GLN A 356 9.79 21.46 -1.84
N GLU A 357 9.74 21.32 -3.17
CA GLU A 357 8.50 21.03 -3.90
C GLU A 357 8.09 19.55 -3.84
N GLY A 358 9.03 18.65 -3.48
CA GLY A 358 8.74 17.21 -3.35
C GLY A 358 9.36 16.35 -4.47
N ALA A 359 8.91 15.09 -4.56
CA ALA A 359 9.49 14.16 -5.52
C ALA A 359 8.77 14.18 -6.88
N ILE A 360 7.45 14.31 -6.90
CA ILE A 360 6.64 14.39 -8.13
C ILE A 360 5.63 15.52 -8.03
N VAL A 361 5.55 16.32 -9.09
CA VAL A 361 4.49 17.30 -9.34
C VAL A 361 3.81 16.91 -10.65
N ILE A 362 2.51 16.66 -10.60
CA ILE A 362 1.68 16.40 -11.78
C ILE A 362 0.88 17.66 -12.06
N ASP A 363 1.04 18.21 -13.25
CA ASP A 363 0.15 19.27 -13.72
C ASP A 363 -1.28 18.74 -13.87
N ASP A 364 -2.23 19.63 -14.01
CA ASP A 364 -3.63 19.28 -14.16
C ASP A 364 -3.93 18.76 -15.59
N VAL A 365 -3.50 17.54 -15.87
CA VAL A 365 -3.55 16.89 -17.19
C VAL A 365 -4.17 15.49 -17.13
N ASP A 366 -4.86 15.11 -18.19
CA ASP A 366 -5.60 13.86 -18.28
C ASP A 366 -4.71 12.61 -18.31
N ASN A 367 -5.28 11.49 -17.81
CA ASN A 367 -4.81 10.14 -18.13
C ASN A 367 -3.37 9.86 -17.68
N VAL A 368 -2.89 10.50 -16.63
CA VAL A 368 -1.59 10.18 -16.03
C VAL A 368 -1.71 8.94 -15.15
N ALA A 369 -0.70 8.08 -15.16
CA ALA A 369 -0.58 6.96 -14.25
C ALA A 369 0.78 7.00 -13.53
N VAL A 370 0.76 7.07 -12.19
CA VAL A 370 1.95 6.95 -11.34
C VAL A 370 1.77 5.74 -10.45
N ALA A 371 2.71 4.77 -10.49
CA ALA A 371 2.51 3.50 -9.81
C ALA A 371 3.79 2.86 -9.26
N SER A 372 3.63 2.08 -8.19
CA SER A 372 4.67 1.22 -7.58
C SER A 372 5.92 1.98 -7.13
N LEU A 373 5.76 3.08 -6.42
CA LEU A 373 6.86 3.91 -5.92
C LEU A 373 6.82 4.07 -4.41
N LEU A 374 8.01 4.14 -3.81
CA LEU A 374 8.20 4.59 -2.44
C LEU A 374 8.75 6.03 -2.46
N PHE A 375 8.11 6.92 -1.74
CA PHE A 375 8.55 8.29 -1.48
C PHE A 375 9.15 8.33 -0.08
N ASP A 376 10.40 8.81 0.03
CA ASP A 376 11.13 8.76 1.29
C ASP A 376 11.69 10.12 1.66
N ALA A 377 11.19 10.72 2.73
CA ALA A 377 11.64 12.03 3.18
C ALA A 377 12.94 11.91 3.98
N HIS A 378 14.07 12.12 3.32
CA HIS A 378 15.38 12.25 3.95
C HIS A 378 15.74 13.71 4.27
N TYR A 379 15.09 14.66 3.65
CA TYR A 379 15.20 16.10 3.83
C TYR A 379 13.80 16.70 3.90
N SER A 380 13.70 17.90 4.44
CA SER A 380 12.42 18.60 4.56
C SER A 380 11.90 19.05 3.20
N SER A 381 10.59 18.97 3.01
CA SER A 381 9.87 19.47 1.82
C SER A 381 8.43 19.82 2.16
N ASP A 382 7.78 20.64 1.35
CA ASP A 382 6.38 20.99 1.55
C ASP A 382 5.48 19.78 1.31
N THR A 383 5.76 19.03 0.23
CA THR A 383 5.04 17.78 -0.09
C THR A 383 6.01 16.68 -0.53
N LEU A 384 5.51 15.44 -0.67
CA LEU A 384 6.23 14.37 -1.38
C LEU A 384 5.63 14.11 -2.76
N LEU A 385 4.30 14.19 -2.88
CA LEU A 385 3.56 14.10 -4.14
C LEU A 385 2.49 15.19 -4.20
N LYS A 386 2.50 15.97 -5.28
CA LYS A 386 1.48 16.97 -5.58
C LYS A 386 0.80 16.68 -6.90
N VAL A 387 -0.54 16.68 -6.92
CA VAL A 387 -1.38 16.42 -8.09
C VAL A 387 -2.26 17.62 -8.37
N GLY A 388 -1.97 18.36 -9.44
CA GLY A 388 -2.50 19.67 -9.70
C GLY A 388 -1.81 20.77 -8.89
N ASN A 389 -1.49 21.89 -9.52
CA ASN A 389 -0.80 23.00 -8.85
C ASN A 389 -1.69 23.69 -7.81
N GLU A 390 -2.97 23.86 -8.16
CA GLU A 390 -4.01 24.44 -7.31
C GLU A 390 -5.38 23.86 -7.69
N LYS A 391 -6.37 23.99 -6.81
CA LYS A 391 -7.74 23.58 -7.12
C LYS A 391 -8.30 24.40 -8.28
N ASN A 392 -8.88 23.72 -9.26
CA ASN A 392 -9.54 24.33 -10.41
C ASN A 392 -10.80 23.54 -10.80
N ASN A 393 -11.39 23.83 -11.97
CA ASN A 393 -12.63 23.21 -12.44
C ASN A 393 -12.42 22.33 -13.69
N ILE A 394 -11.19 21.89 -13.97
CA ILE A 394 -10.94 20.96 -15.09
C ILE A 394 -11.55 19.59 -14.74
N ASP A 395 -12.28 19.03 -15.69
CA ASP A 395 -12.95 17.74 -15.55
C ASP A 395 -12.14 16.64 -16.23
N HIS A 396 -11.58 15.74 -15.45
CA HIS A 396 -10.83 14.56 -15.91
C HIS A 396 -11.70 13.28 -15.89
N SER A 397 -13.02 13.35 -15.78
CA SER A 397 -13.91 12.19 -15.61
C SER A 397 -13.88 11.19 -16.77
N SER A 398 -13.53 11.65 -17.98
CA SER A 398 -13.35 10.78 -19.15
C SER A 398 -12.01 10.06 -19.18
N SER A 399 -11.02 10.59 -18.50
CA SER A 399 -9.64 10.10 -18.50
C SER A 399 -8.94 10.42 -17.16
N PRO A 400 -9.36 9.77 -16.05
CA PRO A 400 -8.87 10.08 -14.71
C PRO A 400 -7.35 9.92 -14.55
N ILE A 401 -6.79 10.64 -13.57
CA ILE A 401 -5.43 10.39 -13.09
C ILE A 401 -5.44 9.17 -12.17
N LEU A 402 -4.54 8.22 -12.40
CA LEU A 402 -4.38 7.02 -11.59
C LEU A 402 -3.12 7.09 -10.73
N LEU A 403 -3.29 6.92 -9.43
CA LEU A 403 -2.21 6.77 -8.46
C LEU A 403 -2.35 5.37 -7.82
N SER A 404 -1.38 4.47 -8.01
CA SER A 404 -1.55 3.08 -7.57
C SER A 404 -0.30 2.52 -6.90
N ASP A 405 -0.45 1.85 -5.74
CA ASP A 405 0.66 1.35 -4.93
C ASP A 405 1.73 2.42 -4.67
N LEU A 406 1.30 3.53 -4.07
CA LEU A 406 2.20 4.62 -3.68
C LEU A 406 2.37 4.63 -2.17
N PHE A 407 3.63 4.58 -1.75
CA PHE A 407 3.99 4.47 -0.35
C PHE A 407 4.86 5.66 0.06
N PHE A 408 4.64 6.16 1.27
CA PHE A 408 5.29 7.37 1.74
C PHE A 408 5.86 7.14 3.13
N ARG A 409 7.14 7.47 3.32
CA ARG A 409 7.81 7.35 4.60
C ARG A 409 8.45 8.68 5.00
N ILE A 410 8.12 9.17 6.19
CA ILE A 410 8.66 10.41 6.73
C ILE A 410 9.47 10.09 7.98
N GLY A 411 10.79 10.20 7.89
CA GLY A 411 11.72 9.74 8.93
C GLY A 411 11.96 8.23 8.91
N GLY A 412 12.51 7.67 9.97
CA GLY A 412 12.79 6.25 10.13
C GLY A 412 14.11 5.78 9.52
N PHE A 413 14.55 6.32 8.40
CA PHE A 413 15.72 5.82 7.67
C PHE A 413 17.04 6.51 8.07
N ARG A 414 17.04 7.81 8.35
CA ARG A 414 18.23 8.59 8.70
C ARG A 414 18.06 9.31 10.04
N PRO A 415 19.13 9.39 10.87
CA PRO A 415 19.09 10.07 12.16
C PRO A 415 19.25 11.59 12.02
N ASN A 416 18.37 12.24 11.28
CA ASN A 416 18.33 13.69 11.10
C ASN A 416 16.89 14.20 11.19
N PRO A 417 16.68 15.43 11.68
CA PRO A 417 15.37 16.06 11.63
C PRO A 417 14.87 16.23 10.21
N VAL A 418 13.58 15.97 10.02
CA VAL A 418 12.89 16.13 8.73
C VAL A 418 11.49 16.70 8.97
N HIS A 419 11.02 17.54 8.06
CA HIS A 419 9.67 18.10 8.09
C HIS A 419 8.99 17.93 6.73
N VAL A 420 7.71 17.54 6.76
CA VAL A 420 6.83 17.50 5.58
C VAL A 420 5.48 18.09 5.96
N ASP A 421 5.04 19.14 5.27
CA ASP A 421 3.70 19.68 5.56
C ASP A 421 2.61 18.67 5.22
N HIS A 422 2.56 18.20 3.98
CA HIS A 422 1.60 17.20 3.51
C HIS A 422 2.33 16.11 2.73
N ALA A 423 2.20 14.85 3.11
CA ALA A 423 2.84 13.79 2.32
C ALA A 423 2.27 13.73 0.89
N VAL A 424 0.95 13.83 0.76
CA VAL A 424 0.22 13.84 -0.52
C VAL A 424 -0.78 14.98 -0.55
N GLU A 425 -0.74 15.78 -1.61
CA GLU A 425 -1.71 16.84 -1.88
C GLU A 425 -2.36 16.62 -3.25
N ILE A 426 -3.69 16.49 -3.28
CA ILE A 426 -4.48 16.27 -4.51
C ILE A 426 -5.38 17.49 -4.73
N ASN A 427 -5.04 18.31 -5.71
CA ASN A 427 -5.78 19.50 -6.13
C ASN A 427 -6.63 19.28 -7.39
N SER A 428 -6.20 18.34 -8.25
CA SER A 428 -6.93 17.96 -9.46
C SER A 428 -8.21 17.19 -9.16
N ASN A 429 -9.22 17.35 -10.00
CA ASN A 429 -10.47 16.60 -9.92
C ASN A 429 -10.32 15.19 -10.52
N ASN A 430 -11.25 14.28 -10.20
CA ASN A 430 -11.37 12.94 -10.78
C ASN A 430 -10.10 12.10 -10.67
N VAL A 431 -9.34 12.24 -9.58
CA VAL A 431 -8.18 11.40 -9.29
C VAL A 431 -8.65 10.09 -8.66
N VAL A 432 -8.07 8.99 -9.09
CA VAL A 432 -8.28 7.65 -8.51
C VAL A 432 -7.00 7.22 -7.80
N GLY A 433 -7.08 7.11 -6.47
CA GLY A 433 -6.04 6.53 -5.62
C GLY A 433 -6.35 5.06 -5.33
N ASP A 434 -5.36 4.17 -5.42
CA ASP A 434 -5.55 2.75 -5.22
C ASP A 434 -4.37 2.10 -4.49
N HIS A 435 -4.56 1.88 -3.20
CA HIS A 435 -3.60 1.36 -2.26
C HIS A 435 -2.44 2.31 -1.94
N PHE A 436 -2.58 3.02 -0.83
CA PHE A 436 -1.55 3.87 -0.26
C PHE A 436 -1.19 3.43 1.16
N TRP A 437 0.07 3.51 1.52
CA TRP A 437 0.49 3.65 2.91
C TRP A 437 1.26 4.94 3.07
N ILE A 438 0.73 5.84 3.86
CA ILE A 438 1.30 7.15 4.16
C ILE A 438 1.70 7.13 5.63
N TRP A 439 2.99 7.09 5.90
CA TRP A 439 3.52 6.78 7.21
C TRP A 439 4.51 7.84 7.72
N ARG A 440 4.11 8.56 8.75
CA ARG A 440 5.09 9.24 9.59
C ARG A 440 5.70 8.19 10.49
N ALA A 441 6.95 7.80 10.25
CA ALA A 441 7.57 6.68 10.93
C ALA A 441 7.52 6.83 12.46
N ASP A 442 7.03 5.81 13.14
CA ASP A 442 7.01 5.69 14.61
C ASP A 442 8.21 4.88 15.14
N HIS A 443 8.90 4.17 14.26
CA HIS A 443 10.12 3.43 14.54
C HIS A 443 11.12 3.50 13.36
N GLY A 444 12.36 3.08 13.60
CA GLY A 444 13.42 3.08 12.59
C GLY A 444 14.81 3.14 13.18
N VAL A 445 15.74 3.70 12.42
CA VAL A 445 17.12 3.93 12.87
C VAL A 445 17.10 4.86 14.10
N ARG A 446 17.92 4.56 15.10
CA ARG A 446 17.99 5.36 16.32
C ARG A 446 18.21 6.85 16.04
N GLY A 447 17.32 7.71 16.55
CA GLY A 447 17.35 9.16 16.35
C GLY A 447 16.71 9.67 15.07
N SER A 448 15.99 8.80 14.36
CA SER A 448 15.27 9.16 13.13
C SER A 448 13.78 9.42 13.32
N VAL A 449 13.25 9.16 14.53
CA VAL A 449 11.82 9.29 14.86
C VAL A 449 11.62 9.99 16.19
N GLY A 450 10.51 10.71 16.33
CA GLY A 450 10.09 11.41 17.55
C GLY A 450 9.25 12.65 17.23
N TRP A 451 8.52 13.15 18.21
CA TRP A 451 7.57 14.25 18.03
C TRP A 451 8.17 15.48 17.33
N ASP A 452 9.42 15.83 17.68
CA ASP A 452 10.14 16.99 17.12
C ASP A 452 11.26 16.59 16.13
N ILE A 453 11.30 15.32 15.72
CA ILE A 453 12.35 14.81 14.81
C ILE A 453 11.82 14.65 13.39
N ASN A 454 10.83 13.80 13.18
CA ASN A 454 10.18 13.61 11.88
C ASN A 454 8.78 14.22 11.92
N THR A 455 8.74 15.53 11.81
CA THR A 455 7.50 16.28 11.91
C THR A 455 6.72 16.23 10.60
N ALA A 456 5.40 16.03 10.70
CA ALA A 456 4.51 16.06 9.55
C ALA A 456 3.09 16.41 9.96
N ARG A 457 2.47 17.36 9.25
CA ARG A 457 1.13 17.83 9.61
C ARG A 457 0.05 16.84 9.17
N ASN A 458 -0.03 16.57 7.87
CA ASN A 458 -1.07 15.71 7.29
C ASN A 458 -0.48 14.63 6.39
N GLY A 459 -1.11 13.45 6.37
CA GLY A 459 -0.74 12.41 5.41
C GLY A 459 -1.33 12.70 4.03
N LEU A 460 -2.65 12.85 3.95
CA LEU A 460 -3.36 13.11 2.70
C LEU A 460 -4.23 14.37 2.83
N VAL A 461 -4.06 15.31 1.90
CA VAL A 461 -4.95 16.47 1.71
C VAL A 461 -5.59 16.39 0.33
N VAL A 462 -6.92 16.39 0.27
CA VAL A 462 -7.69 16.32 -0.97
C VAL A 462 -8.49 17.60 -1.15
N ASN A 463 -8.08 18.42 -2.09
CA ASN A 463 -8.77 19.66 -2.48
C ASN A 463 -9.63 19.47 -3.74
N GLY A 464 -9.26 18.55 -4.61
CA GLY A 464 -9.97 18.23 -5.86
C GLY A 464 -11.33 17.60 -5.62
N ASP A 465 -12.24 17.81 -6.55
CA ASP A 465 -13.60 17.26 -6.53
C ASP A 465 -13.63 15.87 -7.22
N ASN A 466 -14.61 15.04 -6.87
CA ASN A 466 -14.81 13.70 -7.43
C ASN A 466 -13.59 12.76 -7.29
N VAL A 467 -12.75 12.98 -6.30
CA VAL A 467 -11.61 12.10 -6.01
C VAL A 467 -12.10 10.82 -5.34
N THR A 468 -11.58 9.68 -5.77
CA THR A 468 -11.91 8.36 -5.20
C THR A 468 -10.64 7.67 -4.72
N VAL A 469 -10.63 7.20 -3.48
CA VAL A 469 -9.48 6.48 -2.90
C VAL A 469 -9.93 5.12 -2.37
N TYR A 470 -9.17 4.09 -2.73
CA TYR A 470 -9.35 2.70 -2.33
C TYR A 470 -8.14 2.23 -1.51
N GLY A 471 -8.37 1.67 -0.32
CA GLY A 471 -7.29 1.06 0.46
C GLY A 471 -6.23 2.06 0.94
N LEU A 472 -6.62 3.01 1.77
CA LEU A 472 -5.72 3.98 2.39
C LEU A 472 -5.34 3.55 3.80
N PHE A 473 -4.04 3.36 4.03
CA PHE A 473 -3.42 3.27 5.34
C PHE A 473 -2.69 4.59 5.60
N ASN A 474 -3.04 5.32 6.69
CA ASN A 474 -2.52 6.67 6.91
C ASN A 474 -2.24 6.89 8.40
N GLU A 475 -0.96 7.06 8.80
CA GLU A 475 -0.55 6.83 10.16
C GLU A 475 0.38 7.88 10.74
N HIS A 476 0.11 8.26 12.01
CA HIS A 476 0.96 8.99 12.95
C HIS A 476 1.19 10.48 12.68
N PHE A 477 0.43 11.11 11.81
CA PHE A 477 0.57 12.55 11.52
C PHE A 477 0.13 13.41 12.71
N GLN A 478 0.71 14.59 12.82
CA GLN A 478 0.58 15.46 14.00
C GLN A 478 -0.66 16.37 13.98
N GLU A 479 -1.36 16.44 12.83
CA GLU A 479 -2.67 17.07 12.68
C GLU A 479 -3.66 16.06 12.10
N TYR A 480 -4.63 16.50 11.27
CA TYR A 480 -5.55 15.56 10.61
C TYR A 480 -4.79 14.58 9.72
N GLN A 481 -4.98 13.27 9.95
CA GLN A 481 -4.26 12.27 9.13
C GLN A 481 -4.72 12.39 7.68
N THR A 482 -6.04 12.48 7.46
CA THR A 482 -6.66 12.74 6.15
C THR A 482 -7.58 13.96 6.27
N LEU A 483 -7.33 14.97 5.42
CA LEU A 483 -8.14 16.17 5.32
C LEU A 483 -8.79 16.24 3.93
N TRP A 484 -10.11 16.26 3.89
CA TRP A 484 -10.89 16.24 2.65
C TRP A 484 -11.68 17.55 2.47
N ASN A 485 -11.27 18.35 1.50
CA ASN A 485 -11.85 19.66 1.17
C ASN A 485 -12.71 19.62 -0.11
N GLY A 486 -12.52 18.60 -0.96
CA GLY A 486 -13.20 18.46 -2.25
C GLY A 486 -14.62 17.91 -2.14
N GLU A 487 -15.48 18.28 -3.08
CA GLU A 487 -16.83 17.75 -3.22
C GLU A 487 -16.87 16.34 -3.84
N ASN A 488 -17.91 15.58 -3.54
CA ASN A 488 -18.18 14.24 -4.09
C ASN A 488 -17.04 13.23 -3.88
N GLY A 489 -16.23 13.42 -2.84
CA GLY A 489 -15.16 12.53 -2.48
C GLY A 489 -15.66 11.13 -2.10
N LYS A 490 -14.88 10.10 -2.40
CA LYS A 490 -15.20 8.71 -2.04
C LYS A 490 -14.00 8.03 -1.40
N MET A 491 -14.19 7.46 -0.22
CA MET A 491 -13.20 6.66 0.49
C MET A 491 -13.74 5.25 0.71
N PHE A 492 -12.97 4.25 0.25
CA PHE A 492 -13.27 2.85 0.45
C PHE A 492 -12.10 2.16 1.14
N PHE A 493 -12.34 1.65 2.33
CA PHE A 493 -11.37 1.04 3.21
C PHE A 493 -10.25 2.00 3.67
N TYR A 494 -10.41 2.48 4.87
CA TYR A 494 -9.47 3.36 5.56
C TYR A 494 -8.95 2.70 6.83
N GLN A 495 -7.63 2.69 7.01
CA GLN A 495 -6.98 2.32 8.25
C GLN A 495 -6.12 3.49 8.73
N CYS A 496 -6.18 3.79 10.01
CA CYS A 496 -5.38 4.83 10.60
C CYS A 496 -4.92 4.44 12.01
N GLU A 497 -3.68 4.73 12.27
CA GLU A 497 -3.11 4.77 13.62
C GLU A 497 -2.79 6.22 13.98
N THR A 498 -3.36 6.68 15.10
CA THR A 498 -3.09 8.05 15.57
C THR A 498 -1.64 8.15 16.09
N PRO A 499 -1.03 9.36 16.18
CA PRO A 499 0.36 9.46 16.65
C PRO A 499 0.51 8.94 18.08
N TYR A 500 1.48 8.06 18.30
CA TYR A 500 1.76 7.43 19.58
C TYR A 500 2.51 8.34 20.56
N ASP A 501 3.30 9.27 20.00
CA ASP A 501 4.41 9.95 20.64
C ASP A 501 4.10 11.39 21.07
N SER A 502 2.83 11.85 21.00
CA SER A 502 2.49 13.20 21.47
C SER A 502 2.90 13.37 22.94
N PRO A 503 3.71 14.39 23.29
CA PRO A 503 4.27 14.53 24.64
C PRO A 503 3.21 14.82 25.70
N THR A 504 2.27 15.71 25.40
CA THR A 504 1.15 16.07 26.28
C THR A 504 -0.08 16.46 25.46
N GLN A 505 -1.24 16.50 26.11
CA GLN A 505 -2.46 16.97 25.45
C GLN A 505 -2.30 18.35 24.81
N ALA A 506 -1.54 19.26 25.41
CA ALA A 506 -1.33 20.61 24.87
C ALA A 506 -0.59 20.62 23.52
N HIS A 507 0.17 19.58 23.19
CA HIS A 507 0.83 19.44 21.90
C HIS A 507 -0.08 18.82 20.83
N TYR A 508 -1.24 18.29 21.23
CA TYR A 508 -2.17 17.63 20.32
C TYR A 508 -3.59 18.14 20.51
N MET A 509 -3.81 19.39 20.07
CA MET A 509 -5.08 20.14 20.17
C MET A 509 -5.45 20.72 18.83
N SER A 510 -6.67 20.46 18.36
CA SER A 510 -7.24 21.06 17.16
C SER A 510 -8.12 22.29 17.47
N GLU A 511 -8.75 22.87 16.45
CA GLU A 511 -9.67 24.01 16.55
C GLU A 511 -9.07 25.17 17.37
N ASN A 512 -7.86 25.61 16.99
CA ASN A 512 -7.11 26.67 17.67
C ASN A 512 -6.88 26.39 19.18
N GLY A 513 -6.65 25.13 19.54
CA GLY A 513 -6.36 24.73 20.90
C GLY A 513 -7.58 24.50 21.79
N THR A 514 -8.77 24.44 21.24
CA THR A 514 -10.03 24.28 22.00
C THR A 514 -10.53 22.84 22.04
N ARG A 515 -10.14 22.01 21.07
CA ARG A 515 -10.60 20.62 20.97
C ARG A 515 -9.45 19.63 21.22
N PRO A 516 -9.62 18.63 22.09
CA PRO A 516 -8.62 17.60 22.33
C PRO A 516 -8.40 16.71 21.09
N GLY A 517 -7.17 16.64 20.62
CA GLY A 517 -6.74 15.83 19.50
C GLY A 517 -7.16 16.38 18.12
N TYR A 518 -6.64 15.74 17.09
CA TYR A 518 -7.06 15.90 15.70
C TYR A 518 -7.77 14.62 15.26
N ALA A 519 -8.88 14.78 14.52
CA ALA A 519 -9.56 13.65 13.92
C ALA A 519 -8.63 12.93 12.92
N ALA A 520 -8.69 11.61 12.91
CA ALA A 520 -7.96 10.82 11.92
C ALA A 520 -8.50 11.04 10.49
N TYR A 521 -9.79 11.28 10.38
CA TYR A 521 -10.46 11.56 9.12
C TYR A 521 -11.35 12.81 9.26
N LYS A 522 -10.98 13.87 8.55
CA LYS A 522 -11.72 15.14 8.56
C LYS A 522 -12.25 15.44 7.16
N VAL A 523 -13.56 15.63 7.05
CA VAL A 523 -14.22 16.26 5.90
C VAL A 523 -14.55 17.70 6.28
N SER A 524 -14.14 18.68 5.48
CA SER A 524 -14.32 20.11 5.77
C SER A 524 -15.78 20.52 5.78
N ASP A 525 -16.11 21.48 6.63
CA ASP A 525 -17.51 21.90 6.91
C ASP A 525 -18.26 22.42 5.67
N GLY A 526 -17.54 22.88 4.63
CA GLY A 526 -18.14 23.35 3.37
C GLY A 526 -18.60 22.25 2.42
N VAL A 527 -18.15 20.99 2.62
CA VAL A 527 -18.46 19.86 1.75
C VAL A 527 -19.91 19.40 1.96
N LYS A 528 -20.64 19.23 0.87
CA LYS A 528 -22.04 18.83 0.89
C LYS A 528 -22.28 17.37 0.55
N ASN A 529 -21.35 16.77 -0.21
CA ASN A 529 -21.45 15.40 -0.66
C ASN A 529 -20.13 14.67 -0.45
N HIS A 530 -20.17 13.59 0.31
CA HIS A 530 -19.03 12.73 0.56
C HIS A 530 -19.50 11.32 0.92
N PHE A 531 -18.76 10.32 0.49
CA PHE A 531 -19.02 8.93 0.84
C PHE A 531 -17.78 8.28 1.44
N ALA A 532 -17.91 7.63 2.57
CA ALA A 532 -16.86 6.82 3.15
C ALA A 532 -17.40 5.51 3.70
N ALA A 533 -16.68 4.41 3.50
CA ALA A 533 -17.06 3.09 4.01
C ALA A 533 -15.86 2.27 4.47
N ALA A 534 -16.05 1.48 5.53
CA ALA A 534 -15.05 0.60 6.14
C ALA A 534 -13.84 1.38 6.70
N LEU A 535 -14.09 2.20 7.72
CA LEU A 535 -13.05 3.01 8.38
C LEU A 535 -12.69 2.40 9.74
N GLY A 536 -11.43 2.00 9.90
CA GLY A 536 -10.86 1.53 11.17
C GLY A 536 -9.80 2.51 11.69
N ILE A 537 -10.02 3.05 12.90
CA ILE A 537 -9.11 4.01 13.52
C ILE A 537 -8.61 3.46 14.84
N TYR A 538 -7.30 3.49 15.02
CA TYR A 538 -6.62 2.82 16.13
C TYR A 538 -5.79 3.82 16.94
N ASP A 539 -5.66 3.55 18.24
CA ASP A 539 -4.69 4.23 19.09
C ASP A 539 -3.79 3.24 19.86
N VAL A 540 -2.52 3.61 19.99
CA VAL A 540 -1.54 3.01 20.90
C VAL A 540 -0.85 4.15 21.66
N LEU A 541 -1.63 4.98 22.34
CA LEU A 541 -1.16 6.20 23.00
C LEU A 541 -0.23 5.89 24.19
N VAL A 542 0.96 6.47 24.17
CA VAL A 542 1.94 6.31 25.24
C VAL A 542 1.56 7.20 26.44
N ASN A 543 1.16 8.43 26.18
CA ASN A 543 0.81 9.43 27.18
C ASN A 543 -0.71 9.58 27.36
N GLU A 544 -1.15 10.33 28.37
CA GLU A 544 -2.57 10.62 28.63
C GLU A 544 -3.11 11.63 27.60
N ILE A 545 -3.35 11.17 26.39
CA ILE A 545 -3.90 11.93 25.28
C ILE A 545 -5.34 11.52 25.02
N LYS A 546 -6.20 12.50 24.90
CA LYS A 546 -7.59 12.33 24.47
C LYS A 546 -7.76 12.86 23.05
N ILE A 547 -8.52 12.13 22.26
CA ILE A 547 -8.97 12.54 20.92
C ILE A 547 -10.49 12.62 20.98
N GLU A 548 -11.06 13.80 20.81
CA GLU A 548 -12.50 14.00 21.00
C GLU A 548 -13.32 13.21 20.01
N ASN A 549 -13.02 13.34 18.71
CA ASN A 549 -13.64 12.54 17.66
C ASN A 549 -12.57 11.92 16.79
N SER A 550 -12.71 10.66 16.43
CA SER A 550 -11.78 10.04 15.45
C SER A 550 -12.16 10.39 14.00
N ILE A 551 -13.43 10.70 13.75
CA ILE A 551 -13.94 11.14 12.46
C ILE A 551 -14.75 12.42 12.67
N GLU A 552 -14.48 13.43 11.84
CA GLU A 552 -15.23 14.67 11.80
C GLU A 552 -15.73 14.94 10.38
N VAL A 553 -17.03 15.09 10.23
CA VAL A 553 -17.67 15.35 8.93
C VAL A 553 -18.76 16.42 9.07
N PRO A 554 -19.07 17.20 8.00
CA PRO A 554 -20.15 18.18 8.07
C PRO A 554 -21.52 17.52 8.20
N ASP A 555 -22.44 18.25 8.82
CA ASP A 555 -23.84 17.85 8.93
C ASP A 555 -24.61 18.21 7.65
N ALA A 556 -24.24 17.59 6.54
CA ALA A 556 -24.88 17.77 5.24
C ALA A 556 -25.54 16.45 4.78
N GLU A 557 -26.73 16.51 4.19
CA GLU A 557 -27.54 15.35 3.80
C GLU A 557 -26.78 14.38 2.86
N GLY A 558 -25.94 14.90 1.98
CA GLY A 558 -25.15 14.11 1.04
C GLY A 558 -23.85 13.52 1.63
N VAL A 559 -23.54 13.75 2.90
CA VAL A 559 -22.35 13.18 3.57
C VAL A 559 -22.73 11.90 4.29
N ASN A 560 -22.19 10.78 3.83
CA ASN A 560 -22.52 9.45 4.32
C ASN A 560 -21.25 8.70 4.75
N VAL A 561 -21.27 8.16 5.98
CA VAL A 561 -20.21 7.32 6.52
C VAL A 561 -20.80 6.01 7.02
N TYR A 562 -20.31 4.91 6.48
CA TYR A 562 -20.75 3.56 6.83
C TYR A 562 -19.60 2.75 7.41
N HIS A 563 -19.93 1.88 8.39
CA HIS A 563 -18.99 0.90 8.92
C HIS A 563 -17.69 1.56 9.41
N ALA A 564 -17.81 2.40 10.43
CA ALA A 564 -16.68 3.05 11.09
C ALA A 564 -16.44 2.49 12.48
N CYS A 565 -15.19 2.33 12.88
CA CYS A 565 -14.86 1.89 14.23
C CYS A 565 -13.65 2.60 14.81
N ASN A 566 -13.70 2.78 16.13
CA ASN A 566 -12.54 3.04 16.95
C ASN A 566 -12.08 1.76 17.62
N ASN A 567 -10.78 1.58 17.74
CA ASN A 567 -10.20 0.48 18.47
C ASN A 567 -9.04 0.98 19.33
N SER A 568 -9.20 1.00 20.64
CA SER A 568 -8.14 1.43 21.55
C SER A 568 -7.28 0.23 21.93
N LEU A 569 -6.04 0.24 21.49
CA LEU A 569 -5.00 -0.72 21.85
C LEU A 569 -4.14 -0.23 23.02
N SER A 570 -4.44 0.96 23.55
CA SER A 570 -3.76 1.55 24.71
C SER A 570 -4.01 0.75 25.98
N ASN A 571 -3.02 0.73 26.89
CA ASN A 571 -3.09 -0.04 28.14
C ASN A 571 -3.83 0.72 29.27
N GLY A 572 -5.07 1.15 29.03
CA GLY A 572 -5.86 1.88 30.02
C GLY A 572 -5.29 3.29 30.34
N GLY A 573 -5.77 3.92 31.39
CA GLY A 573 -5.45 5.30 31.72
C GLY A 573 -6.36 6.29 31.02
N LYS A 574 -6.15 7.59 31.25
CA LYS A 574 -7.00 8.67 30.73
C LYS A 574 -6.65 9.03 29.28
N ARG A 575 -6.71 8.05 28.39
CA ARG A 575 -6.31 8.17 26.97
C ARG A 575 -7.31 7.47 26.06
N GLY A 576 -7.33 7.80 24.76
CA GLY A 576 -8.20 7.18 23.76
C GLY A 576 -9.13 8.18 23.08
N PHE A 577 -10.19 7.64 22.48
CA PHE A 577 -11.20 8.38 21.75
C PHE A 577 -12.41 8.72 22.61
N GLY A 578 -12.94 9.95 22.46
CA GLY A 578 -14.20 10.35 23.03
C GLY A 578 -15.39 9.76 22.28
N TYR A 579 -15.34 9.89 20.95
CA TYR A 579 -16.41 9.47 20.05
C TYR A 579 -15.82 8.90 18.74
N VAL A 580 -16.67 8.16 17.99
CA VAL A 580 -16.31 7.69 16.64
C VAL A 580 -16.52 8.81 15.62
N ILE A 581 -17.73 9.37 15.53
CA ILE A 581 -18.06 10.41 14.56
C ILE A 581 -18.88 11.52 15.25
N ASN A 582 -18.41 12.76 15.27
CA ASN A 582 -19.17 13.95 15.66
C ASN A 582 -20.00 13.78 16.95
N GLY A 583 -19.42 13.23 18.00
CA GLY A 583 -20.13 13.00 19.27
C GLY A 583 -20.94 11.70 19.35
N LEU A 584 -20.98 10.90 18.28
CA LEU A 584 -21.61 9.57 18.30
C LEU A 584 -20.60 8.45 18.63
N GLY A 585 -21.11 7.41 19.26
CA GLY A 585 -20.33 6.28 19.77
C GLY A 585 -20.00 6.44 21.25
N LYS A 586 -19.40 5.42 21.82
CA LYS A 586 -18.97 5.42 23.21
C LYS A 586 -17.51 5.79 23.33
N SER A 587 -17.13 6.42 24.44
CA SER A 587 -15.73 6.68 24.76
C SER A 587 -14.95 5.39 24.99
N THR A 588 -13.70 5.39 24.50
CA THR A 588 -12.70 4.37 24.86
C THR A 588 -11.78 4.83 26.00
N TYR A 589 -12.01 6.02 26.59
CA TYR A 589 -11.24 6.51 27.74
C TYR A 589 -11.34 5.56 28.92
N ASP A 590 -10.23 5.35 29.58
CA ASP A 590 -10.12 4.48 30.76
C ASP A 590 -10.47 3.00 30.50
N THR A 591 -10.52 2.59 29.24
CA THR A 591 -10.77 1.19 28.87
C THR A 591 -9.47 0.41 28.72
N PHE A 592 -9.59 -0.90 28.83
CA PHE A 592 -8.49 -1.82 28.57
C PHE A 592 -8.42 -2.17 27.08
N ARG A 593 -7.29 -2.71 26.63
CA ARG A 593 -7.06 -3.16 25.23
C ARG A 593 -8.28 -3.81 24.60
N ASP A 594 -8.38 -3.64 23.29
CA ASP A 594 -9.36 -4.29 22.40
C ASP A 594 -10.82 -3.86 22.63
N ASN A 595 -11.01 -2.62 23.08
CA ASN A 595 -12.35 -2.05 23.16
C ASN A 595 -12.72 -1.38 21.85
N ARG A 596 -13.48 -2.10 21.01
CA ARG A 596 -13.97 -1.62 19.73
C ARG A 596 -15.32 -0.93 19.90
N VAL A 597 -15.45 0.27 19.37
CA VAL A 597 -16.70 1.04 19.31
C VAL A 597 -17.10 1.24 17.85
N LEU A 598 -18.32 0.89 17.51
CA LEU A 598 -18.82 0.84 16.13
C LEU A 598 -19.87 1.91 15.86
N ILE A 599 -19.86 2.40 14.63
CA ILE A 599 -20.98 3.09 13.97
C ILE A 599 -21.24 2.37 12.66
N ASN A 600 -22.43 1.80 12.53
CA ASN A 600 -22.85 1.09 11.33
C ASN A 600 -23.23 2.06 10.20
N ASP A 601 -24.06 3.07 10.52
CA ASP A 601 -24.53 4.09 9.57
C ASP A 601 -24.70 5.43 10.29
N TYR A 602 -23.79 6.36 9.99
CA TYR A 602 -23.78 7.68 10.64
C TYR A 602 -25.12 8.42 10.53
N ARG A 603 -25.82 8.31 9.38
CA ARG A 603 -27.09 9.01 9.15
C ARG A 603 -28.25 8.42 9.94
N ARG A 604 -28.23 7.12 10.18
CA ARG A 604 -29.29 6.45 10.95
C ARG A 604 -29.09 6.58 12.45
N GLU A 605 -27.85 6.68 12.90
CA GLU A 605 -27.52 6.72 14.32
C GLU A 605 -27.47 8.15 14.89
N LYS A 606 -27.47 9.17 14.03
CA LYS A 606 -27.62 10.57 14.37
C LYS A 606 -29.08 10.94 14.68
#